data_f5544c1bb8cb35764149f8810a9774d9
#
_entry.id   f5544c1bb8cb35764149f8810a9774d9
#
_cell.length_a   1.000
_cell.length_b   1.000
_cell.length_c   1.000
_cell.angle_alpha   90.00
_cell.angle_beta   90.00
_cell.angle_gamma   90.00
#
_symmetry.space_group_name_H-M   'P 1'
#
loop_
_entity.id
_entity.type
_entity.pdbx_description
1 polymer ?
#
loop_
_entity_poly.entity_id
_entity_poly.type
_entity_poly.pdbx_seq_one_letter_code
_entity_poly.pdbx_strand_id
1 'polypeptide(L)'
;PIVALGATTITPPMWEIPATNEERLFELAYLISMGTVVINHYGDHHSDYIAQLILDKWPQKDQKKFYDLIRLQNGYNGLAPMGQRTCIPSNDDSKYTVFKRSNKDGKVSALVIMNFQNSTETISVNLKNTGILLGQTPLNLLDGDNIPPVLSEDYHITLPPYGYMILGIQNEE
;
A
#
# COMPACT_ATOMS: atom_id res chain seq x y z
N PRO A 1 18.61 -3.69 6.36
CA PRO A 1 17.95 -2.58 7.03
C PRO A 1 17.93 -1.40 6.07
N ILE A 2 16.76 -1.14 5.51
CA ILE A 2 16.60 -0.07 4.55
C ILE A 2 16.13 1.13 5.32
N VAL A 3 16.96 2.12 5.42
CA VAL A 3 16.61 3.38 6.06
C VAL A 3 16.02 4.27 4.99
N ALA A 4 14.71 4.36 4.96
CA ALA A 4 14.03 5.33 4.14
C ALA A 4 14.19 6.72 4.77
N LEU A 5 15.26 7.39 4.46
CA LEU A 5 15.39 8.83 4.65
C LEU A 5 14.96 9.49 3.34
N GLY A 6 13.70 9.83 3.27
CA GLY A 6 13.18 10.54 2.10
C GLY A 6 13.38 9.87 0.79
N ALA A 7 13.51 9.79 -0.25
CA ALA A 7 13.65 9.00 -1.44
C ALA A 7 14.80 7.99 -1.30
N THR A 8 14.51 6.79 -0.87
CA THR A 8 15.48 5.71 -0.90
C THR A 8 15.17 4.80 -2.07
N THR A 9 16.15 4.64 -2.94
CA THR A 9 16.12 3.62 -3.99
C THR A 9 16.19 2.26 -3.32
N ILE A 10 15.17 1.46 -3.46
CA ILE A 10 15.21 0.06 -3.08
C ILE A 10 15.16 -0.74 -4.36
N THR A 11 16.22 -1.47 -4.63
CA THR A 11 16.11 -2.67 -5.45
C THR A 11 15.57 -3.73 -4.49
N PRO A 12 14.29 -4.10 -4.55
CA PRO A 12 13.78 -5.07 -3.62
C PRO A 12 14.49 -6.39 -3.87
N PRO A 13 14.90 -7.12 -2.82
CA PRO A 13 15.36 -8.50 -2.96
C PRO A 13 14.22 -9.46 -3.37
N MET A 14 13.04 -8.93 -3.66
CA MET A 14 11.86 -9.68 -4.08
C MET A 14 12.09 -10.56 -5.31
N TRP A 15 13.17 -10.33 -6.05
CA TRP A 15 13.53 -11.13 -7.23
C TRP A 15 14.47 -12.30 -6.90
N GLU A 16 15.15 -12.25 -5.76
CA GLU A 16 16.14 -13.24 -5.35
C GLU A 16 15.55 -14.33 -4.44
N ILE A 17 14.43 -14.05 -3.77
CA ILE A 17 13.77 -14.97 -2.84
C ILE A 17 12.59 -15.64 -3.54
N PRO A 18 12.46 -16.98 -3.47
CA PRO A 18 11.25 -17.65 -3.94
C PRO A 18 10.01 -17.14 -3.22
N ALA A 19 9.17 -16.43 -3.92
CA ALA A 19 7.93 -15.86 -3.39
C ALA A 19 6.84 -15.99 -4.45
N THR A 20 5.59 -16.05 -4.00
CA THR A 20 4.42 -16.00 -4.89
C THR A 20 4.26 -14.60 -5.49
N ASN A 21 3.47 -14.47 -6.55
CA ASN A 21 3.18 -13.16 -7.11
C ASN A 21 2.40 -12.29 -6.12
N GLU A 22 1.52 -12.90 -5.32
CA GLU A 22 0.78 -12.23 -4.26
C GLU A 22 1.72 -11.63 -3.22
N GLU A 23 2.70 -12.38 -2.74
CA GLU A 23 3.69 -11.90 -1.76
C GLU A 23 4.52 -10.76 -2.34
N ARG A 24 4.94 -10.85 -3.60
CA ARG A 24 5.69 -9.78 -4.28
C ARG A 24 4.87 -8.51 -4.47
N LEU A 25 3.61 -8.64 -4.86
CA LEU A 25 2.70 -7.50 -4.99
C LEU A 25 2.39 -6.87 -3.64
N PHE A 26 2.25 -7.69 -2.58
CA PHE A 26 2.09 -7.22 -1.22
C PHE A 26 3.31 -6.41 -0.75
N GLU A 27 4.51 -6.92 -0.97
CA GLU A 27 5.76 -6.23 -0.63
C GLU A 27 5.89 -4.90 -1.39
N LEU A 28 5.59 -4.89 -2.69
CA LEU A 28 5.59 -3.68 -3.50
C LEU A 28 4.57 -2.65 -2.97
N ALA A 29 3.35 -3.10 -2.65
CA ALA A 29 2.31 -2.23 -2.08
C ALA A 29 2.76 -1.64 -0.74
N TYR A 30 3.40 -2.45 0.11
CA TYR A 30 3.96 -1.98 1.38
C TYR A 30 5.02 -0.89 1.16
N LEU A 31 6.00 -1.12 0.30
CA LEU A 31 7.06 -0.17 0.01
C LEU A 31 6.51 1.16 -0.53
N ILE A 32 5.61 1.11 -1.49
CA ILE A 32 4.96 2.29 -2.07
C ILE A 32 4.16 3.04 -0.99
N SER A 33 3.40 2.32 -0.19
CA SER A 33 2.59 2.91 0.89
C SER A 33 3.45 3.55 1.98
N MET A 34 4.66 3.05 2.19
CA MET A 34 5.64 3.65 3.10
C MET A 34 6.26 4.94 2.54
N GLY A 35 5.97 5.32 1.32
CA GLY A 35 6.55 6.48 0.64
C GLY A 35 7.95 6.20 0.09
N THR A 36 8.28 4.95 -0.10
CA THR A 36 9.52 4.55 -0.74
C THR A 36 9.38 4.71 -2.25
N VAL A 37 10.33 5.37 -2.87
CA VAL A 37 10.39 5.43 -4.34
C VAL A 37 11.01 4.14 -4.84
N VAL A 38 10.22 3.31 -5.49
CA VAL A 38 10.72 2.13 -6.20
C VAL A 38 11.25 2.61 -7.54
N ILE A 39 12.56 2.64 -7.68
CA ILE A 39 13.21 2.97 -8.95
C ILE A 39 13.68 1.66 -9.57
N ASN A 40 13.21 1.37 -10.77
CA ASN A 40 13.89 0.41 -11.62
C ASN A 40 15.25 1.00 -11.99
N HIS A 41 16.31 0.40 -11.52
CA HIS A 41 17.67 0.86 -11.79
C HIS A 41 18.05 0.47 -13.22
N TYR A 42 17.91 1.40 -14.14
CA TYR A 42 18.36 1.27 -15.55
C TYR A 42 19.89 1.33 -15.69
N GLY A 43 20.65 0.91 -14.70
CA GLY A 43 22.10 1.02 -14.74
C GLY A 43 22.84 -0.30 -14.69
N ASP A 44 22.17 -1.34 -14.22
CA ASP A 44 22.74 -2.68 -14.14
C ASP A 44 21.94 -3.60 -15.07
N HIS A 45 22.39 -3.70 -16.30
CA HIS A 45 21.72 -4.42 -17.40
C HIS A 45 21.31 -5.87 -17.06
N HIS A 46 21.80 -6.40 -15.95
CA HIS A 46 21.51 -7.79 -15.55
C HIS A 46 20.26 -7.89 -14.69
N SER A 47 20.07 -7.00 -13.74
CA SER A 47 18.91 -7.02 -12.84
C SER A 47 17.62 -6.58 -13.53
N ASP A 48 17.70 -5.59 -14.44
CA ASP A 48 16.53 -5.11 -15.18
C ASP A 48 16.02 -6.16 -16.17
N TYR A 49 16.92 -6.86 -16.82
CA TYR A 49 16.56 -7.94 -17.76
C TYR A 49 15.88 -9.10 -17.02
N ILE A 50 16.38 -9.48 -15.85
CA ILE A 50 15.79 -10.55 -15.03
C ILE A 50 14.41 -10.12 -14.51
N ALA A 51 14.27 -8.89 -14.04
CA ALA A 51 12.99 -8.37 -13.57
C ALA A 51 11.94 -8.36 -14.68
N GLN A 52 12.28 -7.88 -15.87
CA GLN A 52 11.38 -7.88 -17.02
C GLN A 52 11.00 -9.31 -17.44
N LEU A 53 11.96 -10.24 -17.51
CA LEU A 53 11.68 -11.63 -17.81
C LEU A 53 10.76 -12.31 -16.79
N ILE A 54 10.83 -11.92 -15.54
CA ILE A 54 9.95 -12.44 -14.50
C ILE A 54 8.55 -11.87 -14.69
N LEU A 55 8.41 -10.57 -14.88
CA LEU A 55 7.13 -9.91 -15.11
C LEU A 55 6.41 -10.46 -16.34
N ASP A 56 7.12 -10.67 -17.43
CA ASP A 56 6.55 -11.23 -18.67
C ASP A 56 5.97 -12.64 -18.49
N LYS A 57 6.43 -13.37 -17.47
CA LYS A 57 5.91 -14.70 -17.12
C LYS A 57 4.71 -14.65 -16.17
N TRP A 58 4.40 -13.49 -15.61
CA TRP A 58 3.27 -13.37 -14.70
C TRP A 58 1.94 -13.42 -15.45
N PRO A 59 0.86 -13.93 -14.81
CA PRO A 59 -0.49 -13.76 -15.35
C PRO A 59 -0.81 -12.28 -15.60
N GLN A 60 -1.54 -11.99 -16.64
CA GLN A 60 -1.88 -10.60 -17.02
C GLN A 60 -2.52 -9.79 -15.87
N LYS A 61 -3.34 -10.44 -15.05
CA LYS A 61 -3.96 -9.81 -13.88
C LYS A 61 -2.92 -9.29 -12.87
N ASP A 62 -1.83 -10.04 -12.67
CA ASP A 62 -0.77 -9.69 -11.71
C ASP A 62 0.17 -8.63 -12.30
N GLN A 63 0.47 -8.73 -13.59
CA GLN A 63 1.17 -7.67 -14.32
C GLN A 63 0.40 -6.33 -14.21
N LYS A 64 -0.93 -6.38 -14.43
CA LYS A 64 -1.77 -5.19 -14.30
C LYS A 64 -1.66 -4.58 -12.89
N LYS A 65 -1.80 -5.40 -11.84
CA LYS A 65 -1.67 -4.93 -10.44
C LYS A 65 -0.31 -4.29 -10.17
N PHE A 66 0.76 -4.88 -10.68
CA PHE A 66 2.10 -4.30 -10.57
C PHE A 66 2.15 -2.90 -11.18
N TYR A 67 1.70 -2.75 -12.41
CA TYR A 67 1.71 -1.45 -13.08
C TYR A 67 0.76 -0.43 -12.43
N ASP A 68 -0.37 -0.87 -11.90
CA ASP A 68 -1.30 0.01 -11.19
C ASP A 68 -0.68 0.52 -9.89
N LEU A 69 0.08 -0.30 -9.15
CA LEU A 69 0.85 0.13 -7.98
C LEU A 69 1.91 1.17 -8.34
N ILE A 70 2.65 0.97 -9.43
CA ILE A 70 3.66 1.94 -9.90
C ILE A 70 2.99 3.25 -10.34
N ARG A 71 1.85 3.18 -11.03
CA ARG A 71 1.09 4.39 -11.40
C ARG A 71 0.57 5.13 -10.17
N LEU A 72 0.09 4.39 -9.17
CA LEU A 72 -0.39 4.96 -7.92
C LEU A 72 0.71 5.72 -7.20
N GLN A 73 1.92 5.17 -7.14
CA GLN A 73 3.09 5.84 -6.56
C GLN A 73 3.35 7.20 -7.21
N ASN A 74 3.23 7.27 -8.53
CA ASN A 74 3.56 8.49 -9.29
C ASN A 74 2.40 9.48 -9.39
N GLY A 75 1.16 9.02 -9.22
CA GLY A 75 -0.04 9.80 -9.48
C GLY A 75 -0.82 10.25 -8.25
N TYR A 76 -0.62 9.63 -7.09
CA TYR A 76 -1.40 9.94 -5.90
C TYR A 76 -0.58 10.66 -4.82
N ASN A 77 -0.82 11.96 -4.67
CA ASN A 77 -0.06 12.82 -3.77
C ASN A 77 -0.11 12.40 -2.27
N GLY A 78 -1.16 11.71 -1.84
CA GLY A 78 -1.27 11.18 -0.48
C GLY A 78 -0.20 10.16 -0.13
N LEU A 79 0.42 9.53 -1.14
CA LEU A 79 1.52 8.58 -0.99
C LEU A 79 2.90 9.18 -1.28
N ALA A 80 2.99 10.48 -1.47
CA ALA A 80 4.25 11.16 -1.78
C ALA A 80 5.35 10.83 -0.76
N PRO A 81 6.62 10.68 -1.17
CA PRO A 81 7.72 10.29 -0.28
C PRO A 81 7.89 11.17 0.95
N MET A 82 7.69 12.47 0.81
CA MET A 82 7.82 13.47 1.88
C MET A 82 6.52 13.67 2.70
N GLY A 83 5.51 12.85 2.48
CA GLY A 83 4.24 12.91 3.19
C GLY A 83 4.35 12.44 4.64
N GLN A 84 3.36 12.80 5.45
CA GLN A 84 3.24 12.38 6.83
C GLN A 84 2.67 10.96 6.92
N ARG A 85 3.05 10.23 7.96
CA ARG A 85 2.50 8.92 8.28
C ARG A 85 2.04 8.89 9.74
N THR A 86 0.81 8.45 9.96
CA THR A 86 0.24 8.24 11.29
C THR A 86 -0.21 6.79 11.41
N CYS A 87 0.40 6.02 12.32
CA CYS A 87 -0.03 4.65 12.60
C CYS A 87 -1.40 4.68 13.27
N ILE A 88 -2.24 3.72 12.90
CA ILE A 88 -3.61 3.57 13.41
C ILE A 88 -3.70 2.19 14.05
N PRO A 89 -4.14 2.09 15.32
CA PRO A 89 -4.28 0.80 15.99
C PRO A 89 -5.30 -0.10 15.29
N SER A 90 -5.01 -1.38 15.24
CA SER A 90 -5.91 -2.43 14.79
C SER A 90 -6.27 -3.39 15.95
N ASN A 91 -7.10 -4.38 15.67
CA ASN A 91 -7.38 -5.43 16.64
C ASN A 91 -6.18 -6.35 16.93
N ASP A 92 -5.14 -6.35 16.07
CA ASP A 92 -3.89 -7.09 16.31
C ASP A 92 -2.74 -6.50 15.48
N ASP A 93 -2.01 -5.54 16.05
CA ASP A 93 -0.91 -4.84 15.37
C ASP A 93 0.33 -5.73 15.14
N SER A 94 0.34 -6.96 15.66
CA SER A 94 1.39 -7.94 15.35
C SER A 94 1.15 -8.69 14.03
N LYS A 95 -0.11 -8.68 13.54
CA LYS A 95 -0.55 -9.36 12.32
C LYS A 95 -0.89 -8.40 11.19
N TYR A 96 -1.30 -7.17 11.54
CA TYR A 96 -1.79 -6.19 10.59
C TYR A 96 -1.01 -4.89 10.72
N THR A 97 -0.91 -4.18 9.64
CA THR A 97 -0.39 -2.82 9.68
C THR A 97 -1.43 -1.88 9.10
N VAL A 98 -1.81 -0.88 9.89
CA VAL A 98 -2.75 0.15 9.47
C VAL A 98 -2.13 1.51 9.71
N PHE A 99 -2.19 2.38 8.71
CA PHE A 99 -1.72 3.75 8.86
C PHE A 99 -2.39 4.69 7.87
N LYS A 100 -2.48 5.95 8.25
CA LYS A 100 -2.84 7.05 7.37
C LYS A 100 -1.58 7.66 6.77
N ARG A 101 -1.60 7.87 5.46
CA ARG A 101 -0.63 8.68 4.76
C ARG A 101 -1.29 9.98 4.33
N SER A 102 -0.55 11.08 4.40
CA SER A 102 -1.02 12.36 3.90
C SER A 102 0.11 13.07 3.16
N ASN A 103 -0.21 13.87 2.16
CA ASN A 103 0.76 14.77 1.57
C ASN A 103 1.22 15.82 2.61
N LYS A 104 2.21 16.62 2.25
CA LYS A 104 2.86 17.55 3.18
C LYS A 104 1.88 18.57 3.82
N ASP A 105 0.86 18.99 3.09
CA ASP A 105 -0.14 19.95 3.56
C ASP A 105 -1.39 19.29 4.20
N GLY A 106 -1.42 17.97 4.27
CA GLY A 106 -2.51 17.21 4.86
C GLY A 106 -3.80 17.12 4.05
N LYS A 107 -3.87 17.73 2.88
CA LYS A 107 -5.12 17.84 2.09
C LYS A 107 -5.50 16.55 1.38
N VAL A 108 -4.53 15.77 0.96
CA VAL A 108 -4.73 14.49 0.27
C VAL A 108 -4.24 13.36 1.15
N SER A 109 -5.10 12.43 1.47
CA SER A 109 -4.78 11.34 2.39
C SER A 109 -5.22 9.97 1.86
N ALA A 110 -4.47 8.96 2.25
CA ALA A 110 -4.79 7.55 2.05
C ALA A 110 -4.81 6.79 3.38
N LEU A 111 -5.78 5.91 3.55
CA LEU A 111 -5.78 4.87 4.57
C LEU A 111 -5.22 3.60 3.97
N VAL A 112 -4.16 3.07 4.56
CA VAL A 112 -3.49 1.84 4.13
C VAL A 112 -3.77 0.77 5.16
N ILE A 113 -4.25 -0.39 4.72
CA ILE A 113 -4.57 -1.54 5.56
C ILE A 113 -3.90 -2.76 4.92
N MET A 114 -3.13 -3.51 5.72
CA MET A 114 -2.32 -4.64 5.23
C MET A 114 -2.44 -5.83 6.16
N ASN A 115 -2.67 -7.01 5.57
CA ASN A 115 -2.73 -8.30 6.25
C ASN A 115 -1.44 -9.08 6.00
N PHE A 116 -0.61 -9.29 7.04
CA PHE A 116 0.65 -10.05 6.96
C PHE A 116 0.44 -11.56 7.18
N GLN A 117 -0.81 -12.01 7.28
CA GLN A 117 -1.11 -13.42 7.50
C GLN A 117 -1.37 -14.15 6.17
N ASN A 118 -1.13 -15.46 6.19
CA ASN A 118 -1.47 -16.34 5.07
C ASN A 118 -2.92 -16.87 5.12
N SER A 119 -3.81 -16.15 5.81
CA SER A 119 -5.24 -16.44 5.97
C SER A 119 -6.07 -15.19 5.67
N THR A 120 -7.34 -15.40 5.32
CA THR A 120 -8.31 -14.30 5.20
C THR A 120 -8.67 -13.81 6.60
N GLU A 121 -8.54 -12.50 6.82
CA GLU A 121 -8.71 -11.86 8.11
C GLU A 121 -9.68 -10.69 8.04
N THR A 122 -10.47 -10.52 9.10
CA THR A 122 -11.26 -9.30 9.31
C THR A 122 -10.51 -8.40 10.30
N ILE A 123 -10.10 -7.26 9.81
CA ILE A 123 -9.29 -6.28 10.53
C ILE A 123 -10.23 -5.19 11.05
N SER A 124 -10.24 -4.99 12.36
CA SER A 124 -10.89 -3.84 12.99
C SER A 124 -9.87 -2.71 13.11
N VAL A 125 -10.22 -1.56 12.58
CA VAL A 125 -9.36 -0.37 12.49
C VAL A 125 -9.93 0.71 13.40
N ASN A 126 -9.16 1.14 14.40
CA ASN A 126 -9.59 2.20 15.31
C ASN A 126 -9.32 3.59 14.71
N LEU A 127 -10.34 4.20 14.14
CA LEU A 127 -10.24 5.51 13.49
C LEU A 127 -10.33 6.69 14.47
N LYS A 128 -10.45 6.45 15.77
CA LYS A 128 -10.55 7.50 16.77
C LYS A 128 -9.32 8.43 16.73
N ASN A 129 -9.56 9.72 16.74
CA ASN A 129 -8.53 10.77 16.69
C ASN A 129 -7.62 10.73 15.44
N THR A 130 -8.05 10.10 14.36
CA THR A 130 -7.29 10.07 13.10
C THR A 130 -7.58 11.26 12.19
N GLY A 131 -8.65 12.02 12.47
CA GLY A 131 -9.17 13.07 11.60
C GLY A 131 -9.74 12.54 10.28
N ILE A 132 -10.16 11.29 10.23
CA ILE A 132 -10.82 10.70 9.06
C ILE A 132 -12.31 11.01 9.17
N LEU A 133 -12.87 11.64 8.12
CA LEU A 133 -14.27 12.03 8.08
C LEU A 133 -15.19 10.81 8.12
N LEU A 134 -16.10 10.77 9.10
CA LEU A 134 -17.14 9.74 9.16
C LEU A 134 -18.24 10.02 8.12
N GLY A 135 -18.91 8.96 7.69
CA GLY A 135 -19.97 9.00 6.67
C GLY A 135 -19.44 8.96 5.23
N GLN A 136 -18.14 9.08 4.99
CA GLN A 136 -17.57 8.94 3.66
C GLN A 136 -17.55 7.49 3.17
N THR A 137 -17.61 7.33 1.86
CA THR A 137 -17.29 6.07 1.18
C THR A 137 -15.88 6.20 0.59
N PRO A 138 -14.88 5.48 1.16
CA PRO A 138 -13.52 5.55 0.65
C PRO A 138 -13.43 5.00 -0.77
N LEU A 139 -12.54 5.55 -1.58
CA LEU A 139 -12.23 5.04 -2.91
C LEU A 139 -11.05 4.06 -2.81
N ASN A 140 -11.23 2.82 -3.26
CA ASN A 140 -10.08 1.94 -3.48
C ASN A 140 -9.26 2.48 -4.66
N LEU A 141 -8.04 2.90 -4.38
CA LEU A 141 -7.17 3.58 -5.35
C LEU A 141 -6.58 2.64 -6.42
N LEU A 142 -6.67 1.32 -6.20
CA LEU A 142 -6.16 0.32 -7.15
C LEU A 142 -7.24 -0.20 -8.09
N ASP A 143 -8.37 -0.59 -7.53
CA ASP A 143 -9.41 -1.30 -8.29
C ASP A 143 -10.61 -0.42 -8.61
N GLY A 144 -10.77 0.71 -7.93
CA GLY A 144 -11.93 1.61 -8.07
C GLY A 144 -13.21 1.04 -7.46
N ASP A 145 -13.12 -0.05 -6.70
CA ASP A 145 -14.27 -0.71 -6.11
C ASP A 145 -14.90 0.13 -4.98
N ASN A 146 -16.21 -0.03 -4.82
CA ASN A 146 -16.92 0.56 -3.70
C ASN A 146 -16.57 -0.19 -2.41
N ILE A 147 -16.01 0.54 -1.47
CA ILE A 147 -15.66 0.04 -0.15
C ILE A 147 -16.77 0.41 0.84
N PRO A 148 -17.05 -0.41 1.87
CA PRO A 148 -18.02 -0.04 2.88
C PRO A 148 -17.80 1.37 3.41
N PRO A 149 -18.86 2.18 3.59
CA PRO A 149 -18.70 3.52 4.12
C PRO A 149 -18.16 3.51 5.56
N VAL A 150 -17.41 4.52 5.94
CA VAL A 150 -16.88 4.71 7.29
C VAL A 150 -18.01 5.26 8.18
N LEU A 151 -18.80 4.36 8.78
CA LEU A 151 -19.96 4.75 9.60
C LEU A 151 -19.64 4.95 11.07
N SER A 152 -18.50 4.48 11.54
CA SER A 152 -18.08 4.56 12.94
C SER A 152 -16.56 4.63 13.06
N GLU A 153 -16.08 4.99 14.26
CA GLU A 153 -14.66 4.95 14.57
C GLU A 153 -14.07 3.53 14.59
N ASP A 154 -14.89 2.50 14.72
CA ASP A 154 -14.49 1.10 14.59
C ASP A 154 -14.86 0.61 13.19
N TYR A 155 -13.86 0.56 12.33
CA TYR A 155 -14.02 0.29 10.90
C TYR A 155 -13.49 -1.10 10.56
N HIS A 156 -14.32 -1.94 9.96
CA HIS A 156 -14.01 -3.34 9.67
C HIS A 156 -13.77 -3.56 8.17
N ILE A 157 -12.63 -4.19 7.86
CA ILE A 157 -12.25 -4.57 6.50
C ILE A 157 -11.80 -6.03 6.49
N THR A 158 -12.29 -6.81 5.53
CA THR A 158 -11.83 -8.19 5.31
C THR A 158 -10.81 -8.21 4.19
N LEU A 159 -9.63 -8.74 4.46
CA LEU A 159 -8.56 -8.90 3.49
C LEU A 159 -8.19 -10.38 3.31
N PRO A 160 -7.90 -10.82 2.08
CA PRO A 160 -7.38 -12.17 1.81
C PRO A 160 -5.95 -12.35 2.38
N PRO A 161 -5.38 -13.56 2.29
CA PRO A 161 -3.96 -13.78 2.60
C PRO A 161 -3.06 -12.78 1.89
N TYR A 162 -2.12 -12.17 2.61
CA TYR A 162 -1.24 -11.12 2.09
C TYR A 162 -2.00 -10.02 1.34
N GLY A 163 -3.24 -9.78 1.75
CA GLY A 163 -4.09 -8.75 1.16
C GLY A 163 -3.73 -7.36 1.64
N TYR A 164 -3.97 -6.39 0.79
CA TYR A 164 -3.78 -4.98 1.11
C TYR A 164 -4.86 -4.13 0.47
N MET A 165 -5.11 -2.98 1.06
CA MET A 165 -6.05 -2.00 0.57
C MET A 165 -5.48 -0.59 0.76
N ILE A 166 -5.53 0.22 -0.27
CA ILE A 166 -5.07 1.61 -0.27
C ILE A 166 -6.27 2.47 -0.65
N LEU A 167 -6.83 3.15 0.34
CA LEU A 167 -8.07 3.88 0.24
C LEU A 167 -7.82 5.38 0.20
N GLY A 168 -8.33 6.06 -0.83
CA GLY A 168 -8.44 7.52 -0.84
C GLY A 168 -9.49 7.95 0.18
N ILE A 169 -9.11 8.84 1.10
CA ILE A 169 -9.97 9.30 2.19
C ILE A 169 -10.00 10.82 2.28
N GLN A 170 -11.07 11.34 2.86
CA GLN A 170 -11.23 12.74 3.23
C GLN A 170 -10.96 12.90 4.73
N ASN A 171 -10.31 14.01 5.08
CA ASN A 171 -10.10 14.40 6.47
C ASN A 171 -11.21 15.35 6.91
N GLU A 172 -11.46 15.39 8.22
CA GLU A 172 -12.23 16.47 8.86
C GLU A 172 -11.46 17.78 8.68
N GLU A 173 -12.19 18.87 8.40
CA GLU A 173 -11.65 20.22 8.29
C GLU A 173 -11.34 20.84 9.68
#